data_0ba5ef0e2085d15f9c81ed5de56ff16f
#
_entry.id   0ba5ef0e2085d15f9c81ed5de56ff16f
#
_cell.length_a   1.000
_cell.length_b   1.000
_cell.length_c   1.000
_cell.angle_alpha   90.00
_cell.angle_beta   90.00
_cell.angle_gamma   90.00
#
_symmetry.space_group_name_H-M   'P 1'
#
loop_
_entity.id
_entity.type
_entity.pdbx_description
1 polymer ?
#
loop_
_entity_poly.entity_id
_entity_poly.type
_entity_poly.pdbx_seq_one_letter_code
_entity_poly.pdbx_strand_id
1 'polypeptide(L)'
;MQYTEQDRNILHDTWMSYKAKMRITQIEMAKRLGVSQLVFSDILRGKLPLEHQFVTQFCDFIGVDPAITLPSLRNKVGASMPNSVTVKNTYILDGDIKKVYYTGNQLVVEYEHNVSESAA
;
A
#
# COMPACT_ATOMS: atom_id res chain seq x y z
N MET A 1 20.60 0.14 -6.40
CA MET A 1 19.53 1.11 -6.11
C MET A 1 19.65 1.59 -4.68
N GLN A 2 19.49 2.87 -4.50
CA GLN A 2 19.65 3.46 -3.19
C GLN A 2 18.35 4.10 -2.75
N TYR A 3 17.88 3.72 -1.57
CA TYR A 3 16.65 4.27 -1.00
C TYR A 3 16.96 5.58 -0.28
N THR A 4 15.94 6.43 -0.19
CA THR A 4 16.08 7.76 0.40
C THR A 4 15.61 7.76 1.86
N GLU A 5 15.91 8.84 2.56
CA GLU A 5 15.42 9.04 3.92
C GLU A 5 13.88 9.08 3.93
N GLN A 6 13.29 9.66 2.90
CA GLN A 6 11.84 9.71 2.79
C GLN A 6 11.26 8.29 2.66
N ASP A 7 11.92 7.41 1.90
CA ASP A 7 11.51 6.02 1.80
C ASP A 7 11.53 5.36 3.18
N ARG A 8 12.59 5.59 3.94
CA ARG A 8 12.73 5.03 5.29
C ARG A 8 11.61 5.50 6.20
N ASN A 9 11.30 6.78 6.16
CA ASN A 9 10.23 7.34 6.99
C ASN A 9 8.89 6.71 6.66
N ILE A 10 8.63 6.48 5.39
CA ILE A 10 7.37 5.84 4.97
C ILE A 10 7.31 4.39 5.44
N LEU A 11 8.43 3.66 5.33
CA LEU A 11 8.47 2.29 5.85
C LEU A 11 8.25 2.25 7.34
N HIS A 12 8.85 3.18 8.08
CA HIS A 12 8.68 3.27 9.51
C HIS A 12 7.22 3.53 9.88
N ASP A 13 6.60 4.51 9.22
CA ASP A 13 5.20 4.84 9.47
C ASP A 13 4.27 3.68 9.11
N THR A 14 4.57 3.01 8.00
CA THR A 14 3.81 1.84 7.58
C THR A 14 3.91 0.72 8.61
N TRP A 15 5.13 0.52 9.15
CA TRP A 15 5.34 -0.47 10.18
C TRP A 15 4.56 -0.14 11.45
N MET A 16 4.59 1.11 11.88
CA MET A 16 3.89 1.51 13.10
C MET A 16 2.37 1.30 12.97
N SER A 17 1.82 1.61 11.81
CA SER A 17 0.41 1.37 11.54
C SER A 17 0.07 -0.11 11.54
N TYR A 18 0.88 -0.91 10.87
CA TYR A 18 0.67 -2.35 10.78
C TYR A 18 0.79 -3.01 12.14
N LYS A 19 1.80 -2.61 12.90
CA LYS A 19 2.03 -3.12 14.25
C LYS A 19 0.82 -2.89 15.14
N ALA A 20 0.28 -1.70 15.11
CA ALA A 20 -0.89 -1.37 15.92
C ALA A 20 -2.13 -2.13 15.47
N LYS A 21 -2.34 -2.22 14.16
CA LYS A 21 -3.52 -2.86 13.61
C LYS A 21 -3.52 -4.37 13.82
N MET A 22 -2.38 -5.00 13.60
CA MET A 22 -2.26 -6.45 13.66
C MET A 22 -1.77 -6.96 15.02
N ARG A 23 -1.41 -6.06 15.92
CA ARG A 23 -0.91 -6.39 17.25
C ARG A 23 0.29 -7.33 17.20
N ILE A 24 1.15 -7.14 16.22
CA ILE A 24 2.38 -7.91 16.08
C ILE A 24 3.53 -7.14 16.74
N THR A 25 4.43 -7.87 17.39
CA THR A 25 5.57 -7.22 18.05
C THR A 25 6.74 -7.06 17.10
N GLN A 26 7.66 -6.18 17.48
CA GLN A 26 8.87 -5.97 16.69
C GLN A 26 9.73 -7.23 16.65
N ILE A 27 9.76 -8.00 17.74
CA ILE A 27 10.50 -9.26 17.80
C ILE A 27 9.93 -10.25 16.79
N GLU A 28 8.59 -10.36 16.73
CA GLU A 28 7.94 -11.26 15.78
C GLU A 28 8.22 -10.86 14.34
N MET A 29 8.16 -9.56 14.05
CA MET A 29 8.41 -9.07 12.69
C MET A 29 9.85 -9.33 12.28
N ALA A 30 10.80 -9.06 13.18
CA ALA A 30 12.20 -9.31 12.90
C ALA A 30 12.45 -10.79 12.59
N LYS A 31 11.83 -11.68 13.36
CA LYS A 31 11.94 -13.11 13.11
C LYS A 31 11.46 -13.48 11.72
N ARG A 32 10.33 -12.92 11.31
CA ARG A 32 9.76 -13.23 10.00
C ARG A 32 10.64 -12.72 8.87
N LEU A 33 11.37 -11.65 9.11
CA LEU A 33 12.28 -11.08 8.12
C LEU A 33 13.68 -11.71 8.19
N GLY A 34 13.91 -12.60 9.16
CA GLY A 34 15.19 -13.27 9.28
C GLY A 34 16.30 -12.40 9.80
N VAL A 35 15.98 -11.36 10.56
CA VAL A 35 16.97 -10.46 11.16
C VAL A 35 16.75 -10.36 12.65
N SER A 36 17.74 -9.84 13.39
CA SER A 36 17.57 -9.61 14.81
C SER A 36 16.72 -8.36 15.03
N GLN A 37 16.16 -8.25 16.23
CA GLN A 37 15.37 -7.08 16.61
C GLN A 37 16.20 -5.81 16.52
N LEU A 38 17.48 -5.88 16.91
CA LEU A 38 18.37 -4.73 16.86
C LEU A 38 18.62 -4.30 15.40
N VAL A 39 18.88 -5.27 14.52
CA VAL A 39 19.09 -4.97 13.10
C VAL A 39 17.84 -4.35 12.50
N PHE A 40 16.68 -4.90 12.79
CA PHE A 40 15.42 -4.37 12.31
C PHE A 40 15.23 -2.90 12.75
N SER A 41 15.47 -2.65 14.03
CA SER A 41 15.36 -1.30 14.58
C SER A 41 16.36 -0.34 13.93
N ASP A 42 17.62 -0.78 13.76
CA ASP A 42 18.64 0.05 13.17
C ASP A 42 18.38 0.40 11.72
N ILE A 43 17.81 -0.52 10.96
CA ILE A 43 17.41 -0.25 9.58
C ILE A 43 16.34 0.84 9.54
N LEU A 44 15.34 0.73 10.38
CA LEU A 44 14.25 1.72 10.40
C LEU A 44 14.68 3.07 10.92
N ARG A 45 15.72 3.10 11.77
CA ARG A 45 16.23 4.36 12.32
C ARG A 45 17.31 5.00 11.45
N GLY A 46 17.75 4.33 10.42
CA GLY A 46 18.74 4.86 9.53
C GLY A 46 20.19 4.58 9.92
N LYS A 47 20.41 3.75 10.92
CA LYS A 47 21.76 3.35 11.33
C LYS A 47 22.35 2.31 10.38
N LEU A 48 21.51 1.54 9.72
CA LEU A 48 21.89 0.59 8.71
C LEU A 48 21.20 0.93 7.42
N PRO A 49 21.79 0.62 6.27
CA PRO A 49 21.18 0.96 4.99
C PRO A 49 19.94 0.10 4.70
N LEU A 50 19.02 0.66 3.94
CA LEU A 50 17.89 -0.08 3.42
C LEU A 50 18.36 -0.89 2.23
N GLU A 51 18.27 -2.21 2.34
CA GLU A 51 18.63 -3.09 1.25
C GLU A 51 17.38 -3.54 0.51
N HIS A 52 17.53 -3.78 -0.78
CA HIS A 52 16.41 -4.16 -1.63
C HIS A 52 15.70 -5.43 -1.10
N GLN A 53 16.48 -6.41 -0.66
CA GLN A 53 15.90 -7.64 -0.15
C GLN A 53 15.04 -7.39 1.08
N PHE A 54 15.53 -6.56 2.00
CA PHE A 54 14.77 -6.21 3.19
C PHE A 54 13.46 -5.51 2.82
N VAL A 55 13.53 -4.53 1.93
CA VAL A 55 12.35 -3.77 1.51
C VAL A 55 11.32 -4.67 0.85
N THR A 56 11.78 -5.55 -0.02
CA THR A 56 10.89 -6.46 -0.73
C THR A 56 10.18 -7.40 0.23
N GLN A 57 10.91 -8.00 1.16
CA GLN A 57 10.34 -8.92 2.13
C GLN A 57 9.38 -8.20 3.09
N PHE A 58 9.78 -7.02 3.53
CA PHE A 58 8.97 -6.21 4.44
C PHE A 58 7.64 -5.85 3.79
N CYS A 59 7.70 -5.32 2.58
CA CYS A 59 6.50 -4.89 1.88
C CYS A 59 5.60 -6.07 1.52
N ASP A 60 6.21 -7.19 1.15
CA ASP A 60 5.46 -8.40 0.84
C ASP A 60 4.70 -8.91 2.07
N PHE A 61 5.36 -8.93 3.21
CA PHE A 61 4.75 -9.39 4.44
C PHE A 61 3.58 -8.50 4.87
N ILE A 62 3.75 -7.19 4.75
CA ILE A 62 2.72 -6.22 5.14
C ILE A 62 1.61 -6.15 4.11
N GLY A 63 1.90 -6.53 2.87
CA GLY A 63 0.90 -6.51 1.81
C GLY A 63 0.82 -5.19 1.06
N VAL A 64 1.92 -4.45 1.00
CA VAL A 64 1.98 -3.21 0.23
C VAL A 64 2.96 -3.38 -0.94
N ASP A 65 2.72 -2.61 -1.99
CA ASP A 65 3.58 -2.65 -3.18
C ASP A 65 4.62 -1.54 -3.05
N PRO A 66 5.91 -1.88 -2.95
CA PRO A 66 6.94 -0.85 -2.79
C PRO A 66 7.01 0.11 -3.98
N ALA A 67 6.67 -0.36 -5.18
CA ALA A 67 6.68 0.51 -6.36
C ALA A 67 5.65 1.63 -6.27
N ILE A 68 4.61 1.44 -5.47
CA ILE A 68 3.58 2.44 -5.28
C ILE A 68 3.82 3.22 -3.99
N THR A 69 4.30 2.52 -2.96
CA THR A 69 4.41 3.07 -1.60
C THR A 69 5.63 3.97 -1.43
N LEU A 70 6.77 3.57 -2.00
CA LEU A 70 8.02 4.29 -1.77
C LEU A 70 8.25 5.34 -2.85
N PRO A 71 8.48 6.60 -2.46
CA PRO A 71 8.62 7.68 -3.43
C PRO A 71 9.74 7.47 -4.46
N SER A 72 10.89 6.93 -4.06
CA SER A 72 11.98 6.74 -5.01
C SER A 72 11.65 5.72 -6.08
N LEU A 73 10.94 4.65 -5.72
CA LEU A 73 10.51 3.65 -6.70
C LEU A 73 9.36 4.15 -7.55
N ARG A 74 8.44 4.89 -6.94
CA ARG A 74 7.32 5.48 -7.67
C ARG A 74 7.81 6.49 -8.70
N ASN A 75 8.78 7.32 -8.31
CA ASN A 75 9.35 8.30 -9.23
C ASN A 75 10.10 7.62 -10.36
N LYS A 76 10.81 6.54 -10.06
CA LYS A 76 11.54 5.79 -11.08
C LYS A 76 10.58 5.18 -12.10
N VAL A 77 9.48 4.60 -11.64
CA VAL A 77 8.46 4.05 -12.52
C VAL A 77 7.87 5.17 -13.37
N GLY A 78 7.57 6.31 -12.75
CA GLY A 78 7.04 7.45 -13.47
C GLY A 78 8.01 8.02 -14.50
N ALA A 79 9.33 7.88 -14.26
CA ALA A 79 10.34 8.36 -15.20
C ALA A 79 10.49 7.42 -16.38
N SER A 80 10.26 6.13 -16.20
CA SER A 80 10.45 5.15 -17.26
C SER A 80 9.17 4.83 -18.02
N MET A 81 8.02 5.32 -17.54
CA MET A 81 6.73 5.07 -18.16
C MET A 81 5.98 6.37 -18.37
N PRO A 82 4.95 6.42 -19.21
CA PRO A 82 4.09 7.59 -19.28
C PRO A 82 3.65 7.94 -17.86
N ASN A 83 3.52 9.21 -17.56
CA ASN A 83 3.22 9.69 -16.20
C ASN A 83 1.88 9.18 -15.69
N SER A 84 1.77 7.88 -15.49
CA SER A 84 0.52 7.28 -15.08
C SER A 84 0.79 6.11 -14.14
N VAL A 85 -0.11 5.94 -13.20
CA VAL A 85 -0.10 4.84 -12.25
C VAL A 85 -1.49 4.24 -12.30
N THR A 86 -1.56 2.91 -12.30
CA THR A 86 -2.87 2.24 -12.25
C THR A 86 -3.42 2.33 -10.84
N VAL A 87 -4.62 2.84 -10.74
CA VAL A 87 -5.31 3.00 -9.47
C VAL A 87 -6.57 2.14 -9.49
N LYS A 88 -6.84 1.47 -8.39
CA LYS A 88 -8.02 0.66 -8.24
C LYS A 88 -8.96 1.30 -7.21
N ASN A 89 -10.17 1.57 -7.63
CA ASN A 89 -11.19 2.09 -6.73
C ASN A 89 -12.34 1.09 -6.67
N THR A 90 -12.86 0.86 -5.48
CA THR A 90 -13.97 -0.06 -5.28
C THR A 90 -15.13 0.71 -4.67
N TYR A 91 -16.29 0.57 -5.27
CA TYR A 91 -17.49 1.25 -4.80
C TYR A 91 -18.56 0.21 -4.47
N ILE A 92 -19.22 0.44 -3.35
CA ILE A 92 -20.35 -0.40 -2.94
C ILE A 92 -21.62 0.42 -3.11
N LEU A 93 -22.51 -0.08 -3.93
CA LEU A 93 -23.74 0.63 -4.27
C LEU A 93 -24.92 0.00 -3.54
N ASP A 94 -25.86 0.85 -3.19
CA ASP A 94 -27.07 0.41 -2.50
C ASP A 94 -28.12 -0.01 -3.51
N GLY A 95 -27.94 -1.20 -4.07
CA GLY A 95 -28.85 -1.71 -5.08
C GLY A 95 -28.18 -2.68 -6.03
N ASP A 96 -28.89 -3.05 -7.07
CA ASP A 96 -28.42 -4.01 -8.08
C ASP A 96 -27.83 -3.27 -9.27
N ILE A 97 -26.58 -3.59 -9.59
CA ILE A 97 -25.90 -2.98 -10.73
C ILE A 97 -26.47 -3.56 -12.02
N LYS A 98 -26.94 -2.69 -12.90
CA LYS A 98 -27.52 -3.10 -14.17
C LYS A 98 -26.56 -2.89 -15.33
N LYS A 99 -25.77 -1.83 -15.29
CA LYS A 99 -24.87 -1.51 -16.39
C LYS A 99 -23.72 -0.67 -15.87
N VAL A 100 -22.52 -0.95 -16.36
CA VAL A 100 -21.33 -0.17 -16.03
C VAL A 100 -20.58 0.10 -17.33
N TYR A 101 -20.26 1.34 -17.58
CA TYR A 101 -19.48 1.69 -18.75
C TYR A 101 -18.74 3.00 -18.49
N TYR A 102 -17.86 3.37 -19.40
CA TYR A 102 -17.13 4.61 -19.26
C TYR A 102 -17.14 5.37 -20.60
N THR A 103 -17.02 6.67 -20.49
CA THR A 103 -16.89 7.57 -21.63
C THR A 103 -15.81 8.57 -21.28
N GLY A 104 -14.67 8.52 -22.01
CA GLY A 104 -13.53 9.34 -21.65
C GLY A 104 -13.03 8.98 -20.27
N ASN A 105 -13.05 9.94 -19.36
CA ASN A 105 -12.67 9.69 -17.97
C ASN A 105 -13.88 9.72 -17.02
N GLN A 106 -15.09 9.57 -17.56
CA GLN A 106 -16.30 9.47 -16.77
C GLN A 106 -16.68 8.01 -16.60
N LEU A 107 -16.93 7.62 -15.37
CA LEU A 107 -17.47 6.30 -15.07
C LEU A 107 -18.98 6.45 -14.86
N VAL A 108 -19.76 5.65 -15.60
CA VAL A 108 -21.21 5.67 -15.47
C VAL A 108 -21.69 4.32 -14.96
N VAL A 109 -22.44 4.34 -13.88
CA VAL A 109 -23.01 3.14 -13.29
C VAL A 109 -24.52 3.32 -13.23
N GLU A 110 -25.24 2.41 -13.88
CA GLU A 110 -26.69 2.36 -13.80
C GLU A 110 -27.06 1.22 -12.87
N TYR A 111 -27.79 1.52 -11.83
CA TYR A 111 -28.19 0.51 -10.87
C TYR A 111 -29.57 0.81 -10.32
N GLU A 112 -30.21 -0.24 -9.85
CA GLU A 112 -31.53 -0.12 -9.22
C GLU A 112 -31.34 0.04 -7.72
N HIS A 113 -31.69 1.22 -7.24
CA HIS A 113 -31.64 1.49 -5.82
C HIS A 113 -32.86 0.87 -5.14
N ASN A 114 -32.64 0.19 -4.03
CA ASN A 114 -33.74 -0.37 -3.27
C ASN A 114 -34.46 0.72 -2.53
N VAL A 115 -35.57 1.10 -3.05
CA VAL A 115 -36.40 2.10 -2.41
C VAL A 115 -37.03 1.56 -1.15
N SER A 116 -37.12 0.33 -1.09
CA SER A 116 -37.58 -0.45 -0.01
C SER A 116 -38.93 -0.03 0.51
N GLU A 117 -39.29 -0.79 1.37
CA GLU A 117 -40.50 -0.71 2.03
C GLU A 117 -40.60 0.48 2.87
N SER A 118 -39.59 1.18 3.03
CA SER A 118 -39.63 2.41 3.76
C SER A 118 -40.61 3.35 3.11
N ALA A 119 -40.84 3.16 1.84
CA ALA A 119 -41.78 3.95 1.14
C ALA A 119 -43.23 3.62 1.53
N ALA A 120 -43.38 2.53 2.15
CA ALA A 120 -44.72 2.12 2.56
C ALA A 120 -45.20 2.89 3.76
#